data_d834ad70d3abbda39d0411b05e2e2bab
#
_entry.id   d834ad70d3abbda39d0411b05e2e2bab
#
_cell.length_a   1.000
_cell.length_b   1.000
_cell.length_c   1.000
_cell.angle_alpha   90.00
_cell.angle_beta   90.00
_cell.angle_gamma   90.00
#
_symmetry.space_group_name_H-M   'P 1'
#
loop_
_entity.id
_entity.type
_entity.pdbx_description
1 polymer ?
#
loop_
_entity_poly.entity_id
_entity_poly.type
_entity_poly.pdbx_seq_one_letter_code
_entity_poly.pdbx_strand_id
1 'polypeptide(L)'
;CIRDRLLIILYICLVGLLAAATFVEQAYGTDFVERNIYHTCWFCCLWGVIAAIALVALIRRALWRRFPILLFHGSLLVILVGAMITFTGSKKGYVHLLPGVTAGSFQESESGREADLPFTIQLDSFRIAYYPGTEAPADYISYITYSLPGQKNVLLHEQISMNRIFTSQGFRFYQSSFDDDGKGSWLTVNYDPWGTGVTYAGYI
;
A
#
# COMPACT_ATOMS: atom_id res chain seq x y z
N CYS A 1 -11.19 24.64 -26.19
CA CYS A 1 -10.18 24.59 -27.24
C CYS A 1 -9.49 23.22 -27.35
N ILE A 2 -8.51 23.06 -28.26
CA ILE A 2 -7.83 21.76 -28.51
C ILE A 2 -7.27 21.14 -27.24
N ARG A 3 -6.66 21.92 -26.36
CA ARG A 3 -6.09 21.47 -25.09
C ARG A 3 -7.13 20.90 -24.10
N ASP A 4 -8.31 21.51 -24.02
CA ASP A 4 -9.36 21.03 -23.10
C ASP A 4 -9.95 19.71 -23.59
N ARG A 5 -10.06 19.56 -24.94
CA ARG A 5 -10.45 18.29 -25.56
C ARG A 5 -9.41 17.20 -25.33
N LEU A 6 -8.11 17.53 -25.41
CA LEU A 6 -7.03 16.60 -25.14
C LEU A 6 -7.06 16.09 -23.70
N LEU A 7 -7.29 16.97 -22.71
CA LEU A 7 -7.43 16.59 -21.31
C LEU A 7 -8.61 15.64 -21.09
N ILE A 8 -9.76 15.93 -21.71
CA ILE A 8 -10.94 15.07 -21.60
C ILE A 8 -10.66 13.68 -22.22
N ILE A 9 -10.02 13.64 -23.39
CA ILE A 9 -9.66 12.38 -24.03
C ILE A 9 -8.68 11.58 -23.17
N LEU A 10 -7.62 12.21 -22.64
CA LEU A 10 -6.66 11.56 -21.73
C LEU A 10 -7.34 11.03 -20.47
N TYR A 11 -8.26 11.77 -19.90
CA TYR A 11 -9.02 11.34 -18.72
C TYR A 11 -9.92 10.14 -19.04
N ILE A 12 -10.65 10.17 -20.16
CA ILE A 12 -11.49 9.04 -20.60
C ILE A 12 -10.62 7.79 -20.88
N CYS A 13 -9.47 7.95 -21.53
CA CYS A 13 -8.53 6.87 -21.76
C CYS A 13 -8.00 6.29 -20.43
N LEU A 14 -7.67 7.14 -19.47
CA LEU A 14 -7.22 6.70 -18.15
C LEU A 14 -8.30 5.90 -17.41
N VAL A 15 -9.54 6.41 -17.38
CA VAL A 15 -10.68 5.70 -16.75
C VAL A 15 -10.93 4.36 -17.43
N GLY A 16 -10.92 4.32 -18.77
CA GLY A 16 -11.07 3.08 -19.53
C GLY A 16 -9.95 2.07 -19.26
N LEU A 17 -8.70 2.55 -19.14
CA LEU A 17 -7.55 1.74 -18.77
C LEU A 17 -7.69 1.13 -17.37
N LEU A 18 -8.07 1.95 -16.38
CA LEU A 18 -8.26 1.47 -14.99
C LEU A 18 -9.41 0.46 -14.91
N ALA A 19 -10.50 0.68 -15.64
CA ALA A 19 -11.59 -0.28 -15.75
C ALA A 19 -11.12 -1.59 -16.39
N ALA A 20 -10.39 -1.52 -17.49
CA ALA A 20 -9.81 -2.71 -18.13
C ALA A 20 -8.83 -3.46 -17.18
N ALA A 21 -8.00 -2.73 -16.45
CA ALA A 21 -7.09 -3.31 -15.48
C ALA A 21 -7.83 -4.10 -14.39
N THR A 22 -9.00 -3.63 -13.93
CA THR A 22 -9.84 -4.35 -12.94
C THR A 22 -10.34 -5.69 -13.49
N PHE A 23 -10.74 -5.76 -14.78
CA PHE A 23 -11.14 -7.03 -15.39
C PHE A 23 -9.94 -7.99 -15.56
N VAL A 24 -8.77 -7.46 -15.90
CA VAL A 24 -7.53 -8.25 -15.99
C VAL A 24 -7.15 -8.76 -14.59
N GLU A 25 -7.29 -7.95 -13.55
CA GLU A 25 -7.03 -8.35 -12.17
C GLU A 25 -7.94 -9.51 -11.73
N GLN A 26 -9.22 -9.45 -12.07
CA GLN A 26 -10.15 -10.54 -11.79
C GLN A 26 -9.76 -11.85 -12.48
N ALA A 27 -9.17 -11.79 -13.70
CA ALA A 27 -8.81 -12.97 -14.46
C ALA A 27 -7.42 -13.54 -14.11
N TYR A 28 -6.44 -12.69 -13.81
CA TYR A 28 -5.03 -13.05 -13.67
C TYR A 28 -4.43 -12.75 -12.28
N GLY A 29 -5.19 -12.12 -11.40
CA GLY A 29 -4.77 -11.76 -10.04
C GLY A 29 -4.04 -10.40 -9.95
N THR A 30 -3.96 -9.90 -8.72
CA THR A 30 -3.40 -8.58 -8.41
C THR A 30 -1.92 -8.45 -8.77
N ASP A 31 -1.10 -9.48 -8.47
CA ASP A 31 0.34 -9.48 -8.77
C ASP A 31 0.63 -9.31 -10.26
N PHE A 32 -0.21 -9.91 -11.12
CA PHE A 32 -0.07 -9.78 -12.57
C PHE A 32 -0.31 -8.34 -13.02
N VAL A 33 -1.36 -7.69 -12.52
CA VAL A 33 -1.72 -6.31 -12.89
C VAL A 33 -0.71 -5.31 -12.32
N GLU A 34 -0.24 -5.51 -11.10
CA GLU A 34 0.81 -4.68 -10.52
C GLU A 34 2.06 -4.67 -11.41
N ARG A 35 2.57 -5.85 -11.80
CA ARG A 35 3.80 -5.97 -12.62
C ARG A 35 3.63 -5.48 -14.05
N ASN A 36 2.50 -5.78 -14.70
CA ASN A 36 2.35 -5.60 -16.16
C ASN A 36 1.60 -4.30 -16.53
N ILE A 37 0.93 -3.65 -15.58
CA ILE A 37 0.19 -2.41 -15.81
C ILE A 37 0.74 -1.30 -14.90
N TYR A 38 0.56 -1.44 -13.58
CA TYR A 38 0.80 -0.33 -12.65
C TYR A 38 2.29 -0.01 -12.44
N HIS A 39 3.18 -1.02 -12.43
CA HIS A 39 4.63 -0.83 -12.29
C HIS A 39 5.34 -0.65 -13.63
N THR A 40 4.61 -0.36 -14.71
CA THR A 40 5.21 -0.11 -16.01
C THR A 40 5.60 1.36 -16.21
N CYS A 41 6.68 1.59 -16.93
CA CYS A 41 7.17 2.93 -17.24
C CYS A 41 6.12 3.77 -18.01
N TRP A 42 5.36 3.16 -18.93
CA TRP A 42 4.33 3.87 -19.68
C TRP A 42 3.19 4.37 -18.80
N PHE A 43 2.79 3.59 -17.78
CA PHE A 43 1.75 3.99 -16.83
C PHE A 43 2.20 5.16 -15.96
N CYS A 44 3.44 5.11 -15.46
CA CYS A 44 4.06 6.23 -14.74
C CYS A 44 4.20 7.49 -15.60
N CYS A 45 4.59 7.32 -16.88
CA CYS A 45 4.66 8.44 -17.84
C CYS A 45 3.27 9.06 -18.08
N LEU A 46 2.22 8.24 -18.20
CA LEU A 46 0.84 8.73 -18.35
C LEU A 46 0.44 9.64 -17.19
N TRP A 47 0.67 9.22 -15.96
CA TRP A 47 0.42 10.02 -14.76
C TRP A 47 1.29 11.28 -14.71
N GLY A 48 2.56 11.18 -15.09
CA GLY A 48 3.47 12.32 -15.19
C GLY A 48 2.99 13.38 -16.18
N VAL A 49 2.50 12.94 -17.36
CA VAL A 49 1.92 13.85 -18.37
C VAL A 49 0.66 14.53 -17.84
N ILE A 50 -0.24 13.79 -17.19
CA ILE A 50 -1.46 14.36 -16.58
C ILE A 50 -1.10 15.41 -15.53
N ALA A 51 -0.15 15.09 -14.63
CA ALA A 51 0.33 16.03 -13.62
C ALA A 51 0.95 17.28 -14.22
N ALA A 52 1.80 17.13 -15.24
CA ALA A 52 2.43 18.26 -15.94
C ALA A 52 1.39 19.17 -16.62
N ILE A 53 0.38 18.60 -17.29
CA ILE A 53 -0.69 19.38 -17.92
C ILE A 53 -1.52 20.11 -16.87
N ALA A 54 -1.84 19.44 -15.73
CA ALA A 54 -2.57 20.06 -14.63
C ALA A 54 -1.79 21.24 -14.03
N LEU A 55 -0.48 21.06 -13.80
CA LEU A 55 0.40 22.12 -13.29
C LEU A 55 0.49 23.31 -14.26
N VAL A 56 0.70 23.06 -15.56
CA VAL A 56 0.73 24.11 -16.59
C VAL A 56 -0.61 24.83 -16.67
N ALA A 57 -1.73 24.13 -16.56
CA ALA A 57 -3.06 24.75 -16.56
C ALA A 57 -3.26 25.65 -15.32
N LEU A 58 -2.83 25.20 -14.14
CA LEU A 58 -2.90 25.94 -12.89
C LEU A 58 -2.13 27.27 -13.00
N ILE A 59 -0.90 27.22 -13.55
CA ILE A 59 -0.04 28.40 -13.70
C ILE A 59 -0.58 29.33 -14.79
N ARG A 60 -0.82 28.84 -16.02
CA ARG A 60 -1.19 29.69 -17.16
C ARG A 60 -2.57 30.34 -17.05
N ARG A 61 -3.52 29.69 -16.37
CA ARG A 61 -4.85 30.27 -16.14
C ARG A 61 -4.91 31.12 -14.88
N ALA A 62 -3.77 31.31 -14.19
CA ALA A 62 -3.67 32.01 -12.91
C ALA A 62 -4.69 31.48 -11.87
N LEU A 63 -4.99 30.16 -11.92
CA LEU A 63 -5.93 29.52 -11.01
C LEU A 63 -5.42 29.55 -9.57
N TRP A 64 -4.11 29.68 -9.40
CA TRP A 64 -3.46 29.87 -8.09
C TRP A 64 -3.94 31.13 -7.34
N ARG A 65 -4.55 32.10 -8.04
CA ARG A 65 -5.15 33.31 -7.43
C ARG A 65 -6.51 33.03 -6.76
N ARG A 66 -7.11 31.86 -7.04
CA ARG A 66 -8.39 31.43 -6.46
C ARG A 66 -8.12 30.33 -5.46
N PHE A 67 -8.07 30.68 -4.17
CA PHE A 67 -7.68 29.78 -3.09
C PHE A 67 -8.36 28.39 -3.12
N PRO A 68 -9.68 28.24 -3.30
CA PRO A 68 -10.31 26.92 -3.35
C PRO A 68 -9.82 26.07 -4.53
N ILE A 69 -9.58 26.68 -5.68
CA ILE A 69 -9.11 25.99 -6.89
C ILE A 69 -7.65 25.57 -6.72
N LEU A 70 -6.82 26.45 -6.14
CA LEU A 70 -5.43 26.15 -5.81
C LEU A 70 -5.34 24.98 -4.84
N LEU A 71 -6.15 25.00 -3.78
CA LEU A 71 -6.17 23.96 -2.77
C LEU A 71 -6.52 22.61 -3.39
N PHE A 72 -7.62 22.54 -4.17
CA PHE A 72 -8.08 21.31 -4.83
C PHE A 72 -7.04 20.74 -5.82
N HIS A 73 -6.50 21.54 -6.73
CA HIS A 73 -5.53 21.06 -7.71
C HIS A 73 -4.15 20.85 -7.09
N GLY A 74 -3.78 21.66 -6.11
CA GLY A 74 -2.53 21.52 -5.36
C GLY A 74 -2.50 20.23 -4.55
N SER A 75 -3.60 19.90 -3.87
CA SER A 75 -3.72 18.65 -3.12
C SER A 75 -3.58 17.42 -4.02
N LEU A 76 -4.20 17.43 -5.21
CA LEU A 76 -4.03 16.34 -6.18
C LEU A 76 -2.57 16.19 -6.66
N LEU A 77 -1.87 17.30 -6.88
CA LEU A 77 -0.45 17.26 -7.24
C LEU A 77 0.41 16.72 -6.10
N VAL A 78 0.13 17.10 -4.85
CA VAL A 78 0.83 16.55 -3.66
C VAL A 78 0.58 15.05 -3.54
N ILE A 79 -0.66 14.59 -3.73
CA ILE A 79 -1.00 13.15 -3.74
C ILE A 79 -0.20 12.41 -4.82
N LEU A 80 -0.11 12.95 -6.04
CA LEU A 80 0.66 12.34 -7.12
C LEU A 80 2.16 12.29 -6.82
N VAL A 81 2.72 13.34 -6.19
CA VAL A 81 4.12 13.33 -5.72
C VAL A 81 4.31 12.26 -4.66
N GLY A 82 3.40 12.14 -3.68
CA GLY A 82 3.43 11.10 -2.67
C GLY A 82 3.37 9.69 -3.30
N ALA A 83 2.47 9.49 -4.26
CA ALA A 83 2.36 8.22 -5.00
C ALA A 83 3.66 7.88 -5.76
N MET A 84 4.34 8.87 -6.35
CA MET A 84 5.62 8.68 -7.04
C MET A 84 6.73 8.30 -6.06
N ILE A 85 6.76 8.91 -4.86
CA ILE A 85 7.71 8.55 -3.80
C ILE A 85 7.46 7.12 -3.34
N THR A 86 6.21 6.73 -3.10
CA THR A 86 5.83 5.34 -2.77
C THR A 86 6.28 4.39 -3.87
N PHE A 87 5.98 4.72 -5.13
CA PHE A 87 6.34 3.88 -6.28
C PHE A 87 7.85 3.60 -6.36
N THR A 88 8.70 4.60 -6.08
CA THR A 88 10.16 4.47 -6.20
C THR A 88 10.85 3.99 -4.94
N GLY A 89 10.25 4.17 -3.76
CA GLY A 89 10.91 3.97 -2.47
C GLY A 89 10.25 2.95 -1.54
N SER A 90 9.05 2.46 -1.86
CA SER A 90 8.41 1.45 -1.02
C SER A 90 8.95 0.06 -1.29
N LYS A 91 8.89 -0.78 -0.27
CA LYS A 91 9.15 -2.21 -0.37
C LYS A 91 7.92 -2.97 0.11
N LYS A 92 7.49 -3.94 -0.68
CA LYS A 92 6.37 -4.82 -0.34
C LYS A 92 6.84 -6.25 -0.27
N GLY A 93 6.25 -7.04 0.60
CA GLY A 93 6.58 -8.44 0.72
C GLY A 93 5.65 -9.19 1.66
N TYR A 94 6.05 -10.40 2.00
CA TYR A 94 5.30 -11.29 2.86
C TYR A 94 6.22 -11.88 3.93
N VAL A 95 5.68 -12.06 5.11
CA VAL A 95 6.31 -12.84 6.17
C VAL A 95 5.36 -13.94 6.62
N HIS A 96 5.88 -15.17 6.68
CA HIS A 96 5.18 -16.31 7.25
C HIS A 96 5.59 -16.47 8.70
N LEU A 97 4.65 -16.38 9.60
CA LEU A 97 4.88 -16.51 11.03
C LEU A 97 4.32 -17.83 11.53
N LEU A 98 5.17 -18.62 12.15
CA LEU A 98 4.79 -19.84 12.85
C LEU A 98 4.82 -19.59 14.38
N PRO A 99 3.93 -20.24 15.15
CA PRO A 99 3.91 -20.09 16.59
C PRO A 99 5.26 -20.43 17.24
N GLY A 100 5.79 -19.52 18.04
CA GLY A 100 7.05 -19.68 18.74
C GLY A 100 8.31 -19.47 17.89
N VAL A 101 8.17 -19.26 16.58
CA VAL A 101 9.32 -19.00 15.69
C VAL A 101 9.48 -17.50 15.50
N THR A 102 10.69 -17.00 15.74
CA THR A 102 11.03 -15.60 15.55
C THR A 102 11.45 -15.32 14.11
N ALA A 103 10.82 -14.34 13.47
CA ALA A 103 11.21 -13.83 12.16
C ALA A 103 11.91 -12.48 12.30
N GLY A 104 13.05 -12.33 11.62
CA GLY A 104 13.82 -11.07 11.54
C GLY A 104 13.93 -10.55 10.12
N SER A 105 13.23 -11.15 9.17
CA SER A 105 13.26 -10.84 7.74
C SER A 105 11.90 -11.10 7.10
N PHE A 106 11.69 -10.58 5.90
CA PHE A 106 10.52 -10.84 5.09
C PHE A 106 10.92 -11.07 3.63
N GLN A 107 10.11 -11.76 2.86
CA GLN A 107 10.35 -12.02 1.46
C GLN A 107 9.77 -10.87 0.61
N GLU A 108 10.62 -10.17 -0.12
CA GLU A 108 10.23 -9.08 -1.02
C GLU A 108 9.49 -9.61 -2.26
N SER A 109 8.30 -9.06 -2.56
CA SER A 109 7.44 -9.56 -3.65
C SER A 109 8.04 -9.35 -5.04
N GLU A 110 8.78 -8.26 -5.25
CA GLU A 110 9.34 -7.92 -6.56
C GLU A 110 10.61 -8.72 -6.88
N SER A 111 11.54 -8.77 -5.92
CA SER A 111 12.84 -9.41 -6.12
C SER A 111 12.86 -10.88 -5.74
N GLY A 112 11.89 -11.34 -4.97
CA GLY A 112 11.89 -12.66 -4.33
C GLY A 112 13.01 -12.85 -3.30
N ARG A 113 13.75 -11.77 -2.98
CA ARG A 113 14.86 -11.80 -2.03
C ARG A 113 14.36 -11.60 -0.61
N GLU A 114 15.11 -12.12 0.32
CA GLU A 114 14.91 -11.87 1.73
C GLU A 114 15.45 -10.50 2.11
N ALA A 115 14.64 -9.70 2.79
CA ALA A 115 14.99 -8.37 3.28
C ALA A 115 14.86 -8.34 4.81
N ASP A 116 15.86 -7.78 5.49
CA ASP A 116 15.93 -7.75 6.94
C ASP A 116 14.94 -6.74 7.54
N LEU A 117 14.37 -7.10 8.67
CA LEU A 117 13.60 -6.22 9.54
C LEU A 117 14.54 -5.62 10.61
N PRO A 118 14.39 -4.35 10.99
CA PRO A 118 15.20 -3.75 12.06
C PRO A 118 14.81 -4.25 13.47
N PHE A 119 13.82 -5.12 13.56
CA PHE A 119 13.31 -5.73 14.79
C PHE A 119 12.92 -7.19 14.51
N THR A 120 12.65 -7.94 15.56
CA THR A 120 12.14 -9.30 15.42
C THR A 120 10.67 -9.37 15.77
N ILE A 121 9.95 -10.25 15.09
CA ILE A 121 8.53 -10.51 15.30
C ILE A 121 8.30 -12.02 15.46
N GLN A 122 7.43 -12.42 16.36
CA GLN A 122 7.07 -13.78 16.63
C GLN A 122 5.55 -13.90 16.74
N LEU A 123 4.99 -14.96 16.20
CA LEU A 123 3.57 -15.28 16.41
C LEU A 123 3.40 -16.00 17.76
N ASP A 124 2.58 -15.44 18.62
CA ASP A 124 2.18 -16.10 19.86
C ASP A 124 1.03 -17.08 19.63
N SER A 125 0.00 -16.60 18.90
CA SER A 125 -1.14 -17.42 18.50
C SER A 125 -1.91 -16.77 17.35
N PHE A 126 -2.58 -17.61 16.57
CA PHE A 126 -3.56 -17.20 15.56
C PHE A 126 -4.95 -17.67 15.97
N ARG A 127 -5.97 -16.86 15.70
CA ARG A 127 -7.36 -17.19 16.02
C ARG A 127 -8.33 -16.62 14.98
N ILE A 128 -9.31 -17.42 14.63
CA ILE A 128 -10.47 -16.98 13.84
C ILE A 128 -11.58 -16.61 14.81
N ALA A 129 -12.07 -15.39 14.75
CA ALA A 129 -13.27 -14.95 15.46
C ALA A 129 -14.48 -15.19 14.57
N TYR A 130 -15.58 -15.67 15.13
CA TYR A 130 -16.82 -15.92 14.39
C TYR A 130 -17.92 -15.00 14.85
N TYR A 131 -18.88 -14.71 13.97
CA TYR A 131 -20.10 -14.01 14.37
C TYR A 131 -20.90 -14.85 15.40
N PRO A 132 -21.48 -14.22 16.42
CA PRO A 132 -22.23 -14.93 17.45
C PRO A 132 -23.30 -15.85 16.88
N GLY A 133 -23.24 -17.15 17.25
CA GLY A 133 -24.21 -18.15 16.82
C GLY A 133 -24.06 -18.65 15.38
N THR A 134 -22.95 -18.36 14.71
CA THR A 134 -22.67 -18.80 13.34
C THR A 134 -21.26 -19.37 13.20
N GLU A 135 -21.01 -20.09 12.09
CA GLU A 135 -19.68 -20.52 11.67
C GLU A 135 -19.03 -19.53 10.67
N ALA A 136 -19.67 -18.37 10.42
CA ALA A 136 -19.13 -17.38 9.52
C ALA A 136 -18.00 -16.59 10.20
N PRO A 137 -16.79 -16.54 9.61
CA PRO A 137 -15.67 -15.77 10.17
C PRO A 137 -15.99 -14.29 10.22
N ALA A 138 -15.74 -13.65 11.37
CA ALA A 138 -15.89 -12.22 11.58
C ALA A 138 -14.54 -11.49 11.51
N ASP A 139 -13.46 -12.12 11.99
CA ASP A 139 -12.12 -11.55 11.95
C ASP A 139 -11.05 -12.65 12.02
N TYR A 140 -9.86 -12.37 11.50
CA TYR A 140 -8.67 -13.21 11.55
C TYR A 140 -7.61 -12.46 12.36
N ILE A 141 -7.22 -13.04 13.49
CA ILE A 141 -6.46 -12.33 14.52
C ILE A 141 -5.14 -13.05 14.77
N SER A 142 -4.03 -12.36 14.54
CA SER A 142 -2.69 -12.76 14.92
C SER A 142 -2.23 -12.00 16.15
N TYR A 143 -1.95 -12.70 17.24
CA TYR A 143 -1.29 -12.15 18.42
C TYR A 143 0.20 -12.30 18.23
N ILE A 144 0.93 -11.23 18.37
CA ILE A 144 2.36 -11.16 18.10
C ILE A 144 3.13 -10.60 19.28
N THR A 145 4.35 -11.07 19.43
CA THR A 145 5.38 -10.48 20.27
C THR A 145 6.48 -9.92 19.38
N TYR A 146 6.93 -8.69 19.63
CA TYR A 146 8.02 -8.09 18.88
C TYR A 146 9.03 -7.40 19.80
N SER A 147 10.27 -7.28 19.33
CA SER A 147 11.33 -6.56 20.03
C SER A 147 11.60 -5.21 19.36
N LEU A 148 11.95 -4.19 20.14
CA LEU A 148 12.43 -2.92 19.58
C LEU A 148 13.88 -3.02 19.13
N PRO A 149 14.30 -2.24 18.08
CA PRO A 149 15.69 -2.18 17.66
C PRO A 149 16.60 -1.78 18.82
N GLY A 150 17.65 -2.57 19.04
CA GLY A 150 18.61 -2.35 20.11
C GLY A 150 18.13 -2.75 21.54
N GLN A 151 16.89 -3.16 21.70
CA GLN A 151 16.31 -3.57 22.99
C GLN A 151 15.80 -5.02 22.96
N LYS A 152 16.69 -5.95 22.67
CA LYS A 152 16.33 -7.39 22.53
C LYS A 152 15.64 -8.00 23.74
N ASN A 153 15.74 -7.38 24.92
CA ASN A 153 15.14 -7.87 26.16
C ASN A 153 13.76 -7.25 26.45
N VAL A 154 13.30 -6.28 25.64
CA VAL A 154 11.97 -5.68 25.79
C VAL A 154 11.06 -6.30 24.75
N LEU A 155 10.18 -7.18 25.22
CA LEU A 155 9.15 -7.82 24.40
C LEU A 155 7.85 -7.05 24.56
N LEU A 156 7.28 -6.64 23.44
CA LEU A 156 6.01 -5.95 23.36
C LEU A 156 4.99 -6.83 22.66
N HIS A 157 3.75 -6.80 23.14
CA HIS A 157 2.66 -7.59 22.58
C HIS A 157 1.72 -6.70 21.78
N GLU A 158 1.33 -7.16 20.60
CA GLU A 158 0.37 -6.49 19.74
C GLU A 158 -0.57 -7.50 19.07
N GLN A 159 -1.62 -6.97 18.47
CA GLN A 159 -2.61 -7.73 17.72
C GLN A 159 -2.70 -7.19 16.30
N ILE A 160 -2.67 -8.08 15.31
CA ILE A 160 -2.91 -7.78 13.91
C ILE A 160 -4.20 -8.48 13.50
N SER A 161 -5.11 -7.76 12.84
CA SER A 161 -6.33 -8.33 12.30
C SER A 161 -6.72 -7.68 10.98
N MET A 162 -7.84 -8.10 10.38
CA MET A 162 -8.32 -7.53 9.10
C MET A 162 -8.45 -6.00 9.14
N ASN A 163 -8.83 -5.44 10.31
CA ASN A 163 -9.05 -4.02 10.48
C ASN A 163 -8.04 -3.34 11.44
N ARG A 164 -7.07 -4.09 11.93
CA ARG A 164 -6.03 -3.57 12.85
C ARG A 164 -4.65 -3.95 12.33
N ILE A 165 -3.95 -2.97 11.81
CA ILE A 165 -2.58 -3.14 11.31
C ILE A 165 -1.57 -2.93 12.44
N PHE A 166 -0.43 -3.62 12.35
CA PHE A 166 0.73 -3.34 13.19
C PHE A 166 1.69 -2.44 12.43
N THR A 167 2.21 -1.41 13.10
CA THR A 167 3.16 -0.46 12.52
C THR A 167 4.36 -0.29 13.43
N SER A 168 5.56 -0.52 12.92
CA SER A 168 6.82 -0.31 13.64
C SER A 168 7.93 0.11 12.68
N GLN A 169 8.69 1.14 13.02
CA GLN A 169 9.87 1.63 12.26
C GLN A 169 9.58 1.89 10.76
N GLY A 170 8.38 2.35 10.41
CA GLY A 170 7.96 2.58 9.01
C GLY A 170 7.45 1.34 8.28
N PHE A 171 7.56 0.16 8.89
CA PHE A 171 6.96 -1.08 8.40
C PHE A 171 5.51 -1.19 8.86
N ARG A 172 4.65 -1.68 7.99
CA ARG A 172 3.23 -1.96 8.26
C ARG A 172 2.95 -3.40 7.93
N PHE A 173 2.28 -4.07 8.85
CA PHE A 173 1.91 -5.49 8.73
C PHE A 173 0.40 -5.61 8.68
N TYR A 174 -0.07 -6.36 7.69
CA TYR A 174 -1.49 -6.59 7.43
C TYR A 174 -1.76 -8.08 7.47
N GLN A 175 -2.87 -8.49 8.10
CA GLN A 175 -3.33 -9.87 8.02
C GLN A 175 -3.71 -10.20 6.57
N SER A 176 -3.05 -11.18 5.98
CA SER A 176 -3.23 -11.55 4.57
C SER A 176 -3.88 -12.94 4.43
N SER A 177 -3.27 -13.95 5.04
CA SER A 177 -3.74 -15.33 4.97
C SER A 177 -3.33 -16.09 6.24
N PHE A 178 -3.64 -17.37 6.31
CA PHE A 178 -3.25 -18.28 7.38
C PHE A 178 -3.06 -19.67 6.82
N ASP A 179 -2.40 -20.54 7.59
CA ASP A 179 -2.18 -21.94 7.19
C ASP A 179 -3.44 -22.77 7.35
N ASP A 180 -3.60 -23.83 6.55
CA ASP A 180 -4.77 -24.71 6.57
C ASP A 180 -4.98 -25.38 7.93
N ASP A 181 -3.91 -25.54 8.73
CA ASP A 181 -3.98 -26.10 10.09
C ASP A 181 -4.43 -25.05 11.13
N GLY A 182 -4.64 -23.79 10.72
CA GLY A 182 -5.07 -22.68 11.56
C GLY A 182 -4.05 -22.22 12.59
N LYS A 183 -2.77 -22.57 12.43
CA LYS A 183 -1.71 -22.22 13.40
C LYS A 183 -0.79 -21.12 12.91
N GLY A 184 -0.36 -21.19 11.66
CA GLY A 184 0.50 -20.17 11.06
C GLY A 184 -0.27 -18.99 10.51
N SER A 185 0.40 -17.85 10.38
CA SER A 185 -0.16 -16.62 9.84
C SER A 185 0.74 -16.03 8.76
N TRP A 186 0.12 -15.61 7.66
CA TRP A 186 0.78 -14.87 6.60
C TRP A 186 0.44 -13.39 6.70
N LEU A 187 1.45 -12.58 6.85
CA LEU A 187 1.30 -11.14 6.92
C LEU A 187 1.91 -10.49 5.68
N THR A 188 1.18 -9.57 5.06
CA THR A 188 1.74 -8.67 4.07
C THR A 188 2.52 -7.58 4.79
N VAL A 189 3.74 -7.33 4.32
CA VAL A 189 4.65 -6.29 4.85
C VAL A 189 4.74 -5.17 3.83
N ASN A 190 4.57 -3.93 4.28
CA ASN A 190 4.78 -2.75 3.46
C ASN A 190 5.68 -1.76 4.21
N TYR A 191 6.77 -1.36 3.56
CA TYR A 191 7.67 -0.34 4.04
C TYR A 191 7.59 0.89 3.15
N ASP A 192 7.00 1.97 3.64
CA ASP A 192 6.89 3.25 2.95
C ASP A 192 7.02 4.39 3.95
N PRO A 193 8.25 4.79 4.29
CA PRO A 193 8.48 5.79 5.34
C PRO A 193 8.08 7.21 4.93
N TRP A 194 8.07 7.53 3.64
CA TRP A 194 7.91 8.90 3.14
C TRP A 194 6.66 9.10 2.29
N GLY A 195 6.42 8.22 1.32
CA GLY A 195 5.37 8.41 0.31
C GLY A 195 3.98 8.50 0.92
N THR A 196 3.68 7.65 1.89
CA THR A 196 2.42 7.69 2.63
C THR A 196 2.22 9.04 3.32
N GLY A 197 3.22 9.57 4.03
CA GLY A 197 3.12 10.86 4.73
C GLY A 197 2.83 12.01 3.78
N VAL A 198 3.53 12.06 2.64
CA VAL A 198 3.30 13.07 1.60
C VAL A 198 1.91 12.94 0.99
N THR A 199 1.46 11.71 0.69
CA THR A 199 0.11 11.46 0.15
C THR A 199 -0.97 11.93 1.11
N TYR A 200 -0.86 11.61 2.40
CA TYR A 200 -1.82 12.06 3.42
C TYR A 200 -1.82 13.58 3.60
N ALA A 201 -0.67 14.26 3.45
CA ALA A 201 -0.63 15.73 3.47
C ALA A 201 -1.44 16.35 2.32
N GLY A 202 -1.62 15.63 1.21
CA GLY A 202 -2.49 16.07 0.12
C GLY A 202 -3.99 15.87 0.37
N TYR A 203 -4.39 15.10 1.38
CA TYR A 203 -5.81 14.90 1.74
C TYR A 203 -6.34 15.97 2.71
N ILE A 204 -5.47 16.74 3.36
CA ILE A 204 -5.78 17.81 4.31
C ILE A 204 -5.87 19.15 3.60
#